data_fdd84443c126a070a8f46ab1a5652683
#
_entry.id   fdd84443c126a070a8f46ab1a5652683
#
_cell.length_a   1.000
_cell.length_b   1.000
_cell.length_c   1.000
_cell.angle_alpha   90.00
_cell.angle_beta   90.00
_cell.angle_gamma   90.00
#
_symmetry.space_group_name_H-M   'P 1'
#
loop_
_entity.id
_entity.type
_entity.pdbx_description
1 polymer ?
#
loop_
_entity_poly.entity_id
_entity_poly.type
_entity_poly.pdbx_seq_one_letter_code
_entity_poly.pdbx_strand_id
1 'polypeptide(L)'
;GKYSVIKSLGEGAFGHVYAVSDWSVNNYALKLLRLWDVPSDIRQPLIDRFDMEFKTGRITSKNLVHSYDYGFIEGNPYIVMEYCSGGDLSRLMGDSRTDVARLASDILGGLNDLHKNGKVHRDLKPENVLLQSDGTAVLTDFGISGDRNKRMTERNIFGKPYQIFGTYA
;
A
#
# COMPACT_ATOMS: atom_id res chain seq x y z
N GLY A 1 -11.66 19.16 9.46
CA GLY A 1 -10.52 18.23 9.55
C GLY A 1 -9.37 18.69 8.67
N LYS A 2 -8.19 18.10 8.82
CA LYS A 2 -6.98 18.44 8.05
C LYS A 2 -7.11 18.05 6.56
N TYR A 3 -7.90 17.02 6.28
CA TYR A 3 -8.12 16.49 4.94
C TYR A 3 -9.61 16.41 4.60
N SER A 4 -9.95 16.66 3.34
CA SER A 4 -11.29 16.51 2.77
C SER A 4 -11.32 15.33 1.80
N VAL A 5 -12.30 14.44 1.93
CA VAL A 5 -12.45 13.28 1.06
C VAL A 5 -12.94 13.72 -0.32
N ILE A 6 -12.25 13.28 -1.37
CA ILE A 6 -12.62 13.52 -2.77
C ILE A 6 -13.42 12.32 -3.30
N LYS A 7 -12.89 11.09 -3.16
CA LYS A 7 -13.51 9.86 -3.62
C LYS A 7 -12.91 8.62 -2.94
N SER A 8 -13.62 7.51 -2.98
CA SER A 8 -13.07 6.20 -2.65
C SER A 8 -12.12 5.73 -3.76
N LEU A 9 -10.99 5.15 -3.37
CA LEU A 9 -10.01 4.50 -4.26
C LEU A 9 -10.08 2.98 -4.18
N GLY A 10 -10.49 2.43 -3.03
CA GLY A 10 -10.62 0.99 -2.83
C GLY A 10 -10.99 0.65 -1.40
N GLU A 11 -11.50 -0.56 -1.22
CA GLU A 11 -11.87 -1.13 0.06
C GLU A 11 -11.25 -2.52 0.21
N GLY A 12 -10.66 -2.79 1.37
CA GLY A 12 -10.11 -4.08 1.76
C GLY A 12 -10.81 -4.65 2.99
N ALA A 13 -10.41 -5.84 3.41
CA ALA A 13 -11.04 -6.56 4.53
C ALA A 13 -11.07 -5.74 5.84
N PHE A 14 -10.04 -4.95 6.12
CA PHE A 14 -9.91 -4.20 7.37
C PHE A 14 -9.67 -2.70 7.16
N GLY A 15 -9.79 -2.20 5.93
CA GLY A 15 -9.48 -0.81 5.67
C GLY A 15 -10.10 -0.26 4.40
N HIS A 16 -10.01 1.05 4.27
CA HIS A 16 -10.51 1.78 3.13
C HIS A 16 -9.48 2.80 2.68
N VAL A 17 -9.32 2.98 1.38
CA VAL A 17 -8.43 3.98 0.80
C VAL A 17 -9.25 5.06 0.10
N TYR A 18 -8.97 6.31 0.43
CA TYR A 18 -9.63 7.49 -0.12
C TYR A 18 -8.61 8.38 -0.84
N ALA A 19 -9.03 9.00 -1.94
CA ALA A 19 -8.36 10.21 -2.39
C ALA A 19 -8.84 11.37 -1.53
N VAL A 20 -7.91 12.15 -1.01
CA VAL A 20 -8.19 13.30 -0.15
C VAL A 20 -7.40 14.52 -0.62
N SER A 21 -7.87 15.72 -0.27
CA SER A 21 -7.12 16.97 -0.45
C SER A 21 -6.88 17.66 0.88
N ASP A 22 -5.76 18.36 0.99
CA ASP A 22 -5.51 19.29 2.08
C ASP A 22 -6.08 20.69 1.78
N TRP A 23 -5.89 21.65 2.70
CA TRP A 23 -6.32 23.04 2.54
C TRP A 23 -5.63 23.78 1.38
N SER A 24 -4.47 23.31 0.95
CA SER A 24 -3.71 23.84 -0.19
C SER A 24 -4.06 23.16 -1.51
N VAL A 25 -5.13 22.34 -1.53
CA VAL A 25 -5.62 21.59 -2.70
C VAL A 25 -4.60 20.55 -3.21
N ASN A 26 -3.63 20.14 -2.39
CA ASN A 26 -2.77 19.01 -2.72
C ASN A 26 -3.52 17.70 -2.52
N ASN A 27 -3.35 16.76 -3.46
CA ASN A 27 -4.01 15.46 -3.43
C ASN A 27 -3.13 14.39 -2.80
N TYR A 28 -3.74 13.57 -1.95
CA TYR A 28 -3.11 12.44 -1.26
C TYR A 28 -4.00 11.20 -1.34
N ALA A 29 -3.43 10.03 -1.09
CA ALA A 29 -4.18 8.85 -0.72
C ALA A 29 -4.20 8.73 0.81
N LEU A 30 -5.37 8.51 1.40
CA LEU A 30 -5.54 8.27 2.83
C LEU A 30 -6.05 6.84 3.00
N LYS A 31 -5.23 6.01 3.63
CA LYS A 31 -5.59 4.63 4.02
C LYS A 31 -6.05 4.64 5.46
N LEU A 32 -7.29 4.22 5.71
CA LEU A 32 -7.90 4.14 7.04
C LEU A 32 -8.05 2.67 7.42
N LEU A 33 -7.51 2.29 8.57
CA LEU A 33 -7.74 0.98 9.18
C LEU A 33 -9.02 1.05 10.03
N ARG A 34 -10.01 0.19 9.75
CA ARG A 34 -11.28 0.11 10.48
C ARG A 34 -11.20 -0.97 11.56
N LEU A 35 -11.18 -0.57 12.83
CA LEU A 35 -11.04 -1.49 13.96
C LEU A 35 -12.37 -1.82 14.66
N TRP A 36 -13.46 -1.08 14.35
CA TRP A 36 -14.75 -1.28 15.04
C TRP A 36 -15.34 -2.67 14.83
N ASP A 37 -15.17 -3.28 13.64
CA ASP A 37 -15.65 -4.62 13.32
C ASP A 37 -14.60 -5.72 13.52
N VAL A 38 -13.43 -5.36 14.09
CA VAL A 38 -12.30 -6.28 14.27
C VAL A 38 -12.32 -6.86 15.69
N PRO A 39 -12.25 -8.20 15.85
CA PRO A 39 -12.07 -8.84 17.15
C PRO A 39 -10.87 -8.29 17.92
N SER A 40 -11.01 -8.14 19.24
CA SER A 40 -10.02 -7.46 20.08
C SER A 40 -8.63 -8.11 20.07
N ASP A 41 -8.58 -9.44 19.93
CA ASP A 41 -7.36 -10.25 19.91
C ASP A 41 -6.49 -10.05 18.67
N ILE A 42 -7.08 -9.59 17.55
CA ILE A 42 -6.33 -9.33 16.30
C ILE A 42 -6.11 -7.85 16.01
N ARG A 43 -6.67 -6.93 16.84
CA ARG A 43 -6.50 -5.47 16.62
C ARG A 43 -5.05 -5.02 16.70
N GLN A 44 -4.32 -5.43 17.76
CA GLN A 44 -2.94 -5.02 17.95
C GLN A 44 -2.02 -5.52 16.82
N PRO A 45 -2.07 -6.79 16.39
CA PRO A 45 -1.34 -7.24 15.20
C PRO A 45 -1.64 -6.45 13.92
N LEU A 46 -2.89 -5.98 13.71
CA LEU A 46 -3.24 -5.14 12.57
C LEU A 46 -2.64 -3.74 12.69
N ILE A 47 -2.69 -3.13 13.87
CA ILE A 47 -2.09 -1.83 14.14
C ILE A 47 -0.57 -1.89 13.92
N ASP A 48 0.11 -2.93 14.43
CA ASP A 48 1.55 -3.12 14.30
C ASP A 48 1.97 -3.22 12.82
N ARG A 49 1.17 -3.91 12.00
CA ARG A 49 1.38 -3.99 10.54
C ARG A 49 1.18 -2.65 9.85
N PHE A 50 0.16 -1.93 10.25
CA PHE A 50 -0.16 -0.61 9.72
C PHE A 50 0.95 0.41 10.05
N ASP A 51 1.46 0.37 11.28
CA ASP A 51 2.62 1.15 11.70
C ASP A 51 3.90 0.78 10.92
N MET A 52 4.10 -0.52 10.66
CA MET A 52 5.21 -1.00 9.83
C MET A 52 5.09 -0.48 8.38
N GLU A 53 3.88 -0.47 7.83
CA GLU A 53 3.60 0.08 6.49
C GLU A 53 3.97 1.56 6.43
N PHE A 54 3.54 2.36 7.41
CA PHE A 54 3.91 3.78 7.51
C PHE A 54 5.42 3.97 7.57
N LYS A 55 6.12 3.25 8.47
CA LYS A 55 7.58 3.32 8.61
C LYS A 55 8.31 2.92 7.33
N THR A 56 7.82 1.91 6.62
CA THR A 56 8.40 1.47 5.35
C THR A 56 8.21 2.52 4.25
N GLY A 57 7.04 3.17 4.20
CA GLY A 57 6.78 4.28 3.27
C GLY A 57 7.59 5.57 3.57
N ARG A 58 8.36 5.61 4.67
CA ARG A 58 9.31 6.69 4.96
C ARG A 58 10.70 6.44 4.37
N ILE A 59 10.95 5.27 3.78
CA ILE A 59 12.21 5.00 3.07
C ILE A 59 12.30 5.94 1.86
N THR A 60 13.44 6.61 1.72
CA THR A 60 13.70 7.48 0.57
C THR A 60 13.92 6.62 -0.68
N SER A 61 12.98 6.64 -1.60
CA SER A 61 13.02 5.92 -2.87
C SER A 61 12.11 6.60 -3.88
N LYS A 62 12.49 6.59 -5.15
CA LYS A 62 11.63 7.06 -6.24
C LYS A 62 10.62 5.99 -6.69
N ASN A 63 10.78 4.75 -6.24
CA ASN A 63 9.96 3.62 -6.64
C ASN A 63 9.20 2.95 -5.47
N LEU A 64 9.06 3.67 -4.35
CA LEU A 64 8.20 3.29 -3.24
C LEU A 64 7.20 4.41 -2.97
N VAL A 65 5.93 4.07 -2.73
CA VAL A 65 4.90 5.05 -2.33
C VAL A 65 5.34 5.73 -1.04
N HIS A 66 5.43 7.07 -1.06
CA HIS A 66 5.87 7.82 0.09
C HIS A 66 4.75 8.05 1.10
N SER A 67 5.02 7.80 2.39
CA SER A 67 4.10 8.10 3.50
C SER A 67 4.43 9.45 4.13
N TYR A 68 3.44 10.35 4.20
CA TYR A 68 3.60 11.73 4.69
C TYR A 68 3.19 11.89 6.14
N ASP A 69 2.07 11.30 6.54
CA ASP A 69 1.44 11.54 7.83
C ASP A 69 0.77 10.27 8.38
N TYR A 70 0.67 10.20 9.71
CA TYR A 70 0.03 9.11 10.42
C TYR A 70 -0.79 9.70 11.57
N GLY A 71 -1.99 9.21 11.79
CA GLY A 71 -2.84 9.70 12.86
C GLY A 71 -3.98 8.75 13.19
N PHE A 72 -4.93 9.25 13.98
CA PHE A 72 -6.10 8.49 14.41
C PHE A 72 -7.38 9.30 14.18
N ILE A 73 -8.43 8.61 13.76
CA ILE A 73 -9.80 9.14 13.68
C ILE A 73 -10.69 8.17 14.48
N GLU A 74 -11.28 8.63 15.58
CA GLU A 74 -12.15 7.82 16.44
C GLU A 74 -11.51 6.47 16.83
N GLY A 75 -10.22 6.50 17.18
CA GLY A 75 -9.46 5.32 17.56
C GLY A 75 -8.98 4.44 16.38
N ASN A 76 -9.33 4.78 15.15
CA ASN A 76 -8.90 4.08 13.94
C ASN A 76 -7.68 4.76 13.34
N PRO A 77 -6.54 4.06 13.14
CA PRO A 77 -5.35 4.67 12.58
C PRO A 77 -5.51 4.92 11.08
N TYR A 78 -4.91 6.00 10.60
CA TYR A 78 -4.80 6.31 9.17
C TYR A 78 -3.37 6.66 8.77
N ILE A 79 -3.04 6.37 7.51
CA ILE A 79 -1.82 6.80 6.85
C ILE A 79 -2.19 7.73 5.69
N VAL A 80 -1.52 8.88 5.60
CA VAL A 80 -1.57 9.74 4.42
C VAL A 80 -0.33 9.49 3.58
N MET A 81 -0.54 9.18 2.32
CA MET A 81 0.51 8.78 1.39
C MET A 81 0.36 9.43 0.04
N GLU A 82 1.36 9.28 -0.79
CA GLU A 82 1.38 9.73 -2.16
C GLU A 82 0.15 9.25 -2.95
N TYR A 83 -0.46 10.15 -3.72
CA TYR A 83 -1.55 9.83 -4.62
C TYR A 83 -1.03 9.54 -6.03
N CYS A 84 -1.13 8.29 -6.44
CA CYS A 84 -0.72 7.83 -7.77
C CYS A 84 -1.91 7.88 -8.74
N SER A 85 -1.94 8.90 -9.60
CA SER A 85 -3.10 9.15 -10.48
C SER A 85 -3.22 8.18 -11.66
N GLY A 86 -2.17 7.45 -12.00
CA GLY A 86 -2.15 6.46 -13.08
C GLY A 86 -2.86 5.14 -12.74
N GLY A 87 -3.27 4.96 -11.47
CA GLY A 87 -3.88 3.70 -11.00
C GLY A 87 -2.83 2.61 -10.76
N ASP A 88 -3.25 1.34 -10.77
CA ASP A 88 -2.37 0.20 -10.59
C ASP A 88 -1.92 -0.41 -11.93
N LEU A 89 -0.89 -1.25 -11.88
CA LEU A 89 -0.28 -1.86 -13.05
C LEU A 89 -1.21 -2.82 -13.79
N SER A 90 -2.25 -3.37 -13.14
CA SER A 90 -3.20 -4.30 -13.78
C SER A 90 -3.90 -3.66 -14.98
N ARG A 91 -4.04 -2.33 -14.98
CA ARG A 91 -4.63 -1.56 -16.08
C ARG A 91 -3.83 -1.61 -17.38
N LEU A 92 -2.53 -1.89 -17.32
CA LEU A 92 -1.65 -1.97 -18.49
C LEU A 92 -1.50 -3.40 -19.01
N MET A 93 -2.12 -4.39 -18.37
CA MET A 93 -2.05 -5.78 -18.81
C MET A 93 -2.68 -5.95 -20.18
N GLY A 94 -1.90 -6.49 -21.13
CA GLY A 94 -2.33 -6.67 -22.51
C GLY A 94 -2.18 -5.44 -23.43
N ASP A 95 -1.75 -4.28 -22.93
CA ASP A 95 -1.42 -3.14 -23.79
C ASP A 95 -0.01 -3.30 -24.37
N SER A 96 0.07 -3.59 -25.69
CA SER A 96 1.32 -3.78 -26.42
C SER A 96 2.22 -2.53 -26.49
N ARG A 97 1.71 -1.35 -26.13
CA ARG A 97 2.46 -0.08 -26.09
C ARG A 97 3.19 0.13 -24.77
N THR A 98 2.96 -0.76 -23.80
CA THR A 98 3.57 -0.67 -22.47
C THR A 98 5.07 -0.86 -22.54
N ASP A 99 5.86 0.08 -22.02
CA ASP A 99 7.31 -0.06 -21.85
C ASP A 99 7.62 -0.98 -20.66
N VAL A 100 7.61 -2.28 -20.93
CA VAL A 100 7.85 -3.32 -19.92
C VAL A 100 9.25 -3.22 -19.31
N ALA A 101 10.25 -2.79 -20.10
CA ALA A 101 11.63 -2.67 -19.60
C ALA A 101 11.74 -1.54 -18.55
N ARG A 102 11.10 -0.40 -18.80
CA ARG A 102 11.01 0.70 -17.84
C ARG A 102 10.30 0.27 -16.56
N LEU A 103 9.12 -0.34 -16.70
CA LEU A 103 8.35 -0.81 -15.53
C LEU A 103 9.13 -1.84 -14.71
N ALA A 104 9.79 -2.79 -15.35
CA ALA A 104 10.63 -3.77 -14.66
C ALA A 104 11.79 -3.11 -13.91
N SER A 105 12.44 -2.12 -14.54
CA SER A 105 13.52 -1.33 -13.89
C SER A 105 13.02 -0.60 -12.64
N ASP A 106 11.86 0.05 -12.72
CA ASP A 106 11.25 0.76 -11.60
C ASP A 106 10.90 -0.20 -10.44
N ILE A 107 10.25 -1.33 -10.75
CA ILE A 107 9.89 -2.35 -9.76
C ILE A 107 11.15 -2.91 -9.08
N LEU A 108 12.18 -3.26 -9.85
CA LEU A 108 13.44 -3.74 -9.31
C LEU A 108 14.15 -2.68 -8.47
N GLY A 109 14.05 -1.40 -8.85
CA GLY A 109 14.55 -0.27 -8.07
C GLY A 109 13.89 -0.21 -6.69
N GLY A 110 12.56 -0.27 -6.62
CA GLY A 110 11.81 -0.28 -5.37
C GLY A 110 12.14 -1.49 -4.50
N LEU A 111 12.21 -2.69 -5.09
CA LEU A 111 12.61 -3.91 -4.36
C LEU A 111 14.03 -3.82 -3.80
N ASN A 112 14.97 -3.28 -4.57
CA ASN A 112 16.33 -3.07 -4.12
C ASN A 112 16.42 -2.11 -2.93
N ASP A 113 15.64 -1.01 -2.96
CA ASP A 113 15.59 -0.03 -1.87
C ASP A 113 14.96 -0.63 -0.61
N LEU A 114 13.91 -1.45 -0.73
CA LEU A 114 13.39 -2.25 0.38
C LEU A 114 14.48 -3.17 0.96
N HIS A 115 15.16 -3.93 0.11
CA HIS A 115 16.16 -4.91 0.52
C HIS A 115 17.38 -4.24 1.21
N LYS A 116 17.85 -3.08 0.74
CA LYS A 116 18.88 -2.29 1.39
C LYS A 116 18.50 -1.86 2.81
N ASN A 117 17.18 -1.65 3.05
CA ASN A 117 16.63 -1.32 4.36
C ASN A 117 16.19 -2.57 5.17
N GLY A 118 16.63 -3.76 4.79
CA GLY A 118 16.33 -5.01 5.49
C GLY A 118 14.89 -5.48 5.35
N LYS A 119 14.11 -4.91 4.40
CA LYS A 119 12.70 -5.23 4.17
C LYS A 119 12.51 -6.14 2.95
N VAL A 120 11.41 -6.90 2.95
CA VAL A 120 10.98 -7.74 1.83
C VAL A 120 9.50 -7.46 1.59
N HIS A 121 9.08 -7.23 0.35
CA HIS A 121 7.70 -6.86 0.02
C HIS A 121 6.68 -7.97 0.34
N ARG A 122 6.98 -9.22 -0.02
CA ARG A 122 6.19 -10.46 0.22
C ARG A 122 4.83 -10.57 -0.48
N ASP A 123 4.26 -9.50 -1.00
CA ASP A 123 2.98 -9.51 -1.74
C ASP A 123 3.09 -8.69 -3.02
N LEU A 124 4.15 -8.94 -3.81
CA LEU A 124 4.31 -8.26 -5.10
C LEU A 124 3.31 -8.82 -6.11
N LYS A 125 2.43 -7.97 -6.60
CA LYS A 125 1.42 -8.24 -7.62
C LYS A 125 1.05 -6.95 -8.35
N PRO A 126 0.43 -7.01 -9.54
CA PRO A 126 0.10 -5.81 -10.31
C PRO A 126 -0.69 -4.76 -9.55
N GLU A 127 -1.61 -5.15 -8.68
CA GLU A 127 -2.44 -4.26 -7.86
C GLU A 127 -1.64 -3.49 -6.81
N ASN A 128 -0.45 -4.01 -6.43
CA ASN A 128 0.46 -3.39 -5.46
C ASN A 128 1.61 -2.61 -6.13
N VAL A 129 1.50 -2.38 -7.44
CA VAL A 129 2.38 -1.51 -8.21
C VAL A 129 1.53 -0.37 -8.76
N LEU A 130 1.69 0.82 -8.22
CA LEU A 130 0.96 2.00 -8.65
C LEU A 130 1.76 2.80 -9.68
N LEU A 131 1.05 3.59 -10.48
CA LEU A 131 1.64 4.43 -11.51
C LEU A 131 1.46 5.91 -11.15
N GLN A 132 2.55 6.65 -11.12
CA GLN A 132 2.53 8.10 -11.01
C GLN A 132 1.99 8.73 -12.31
N SER A 133 1.76 10.04 -12.31
CA SER A 133 1.24 10.75 -13.49
C SER A 133 2.17 10.71 -14.71
N ASP A 134 3.48 10.55 -14.49
CA ASP A 134 4.50 10.41 -15.54
C ASP A 134 4.74 8.95 -15.98
N GLY A 135 3.98 8.00 -15.43
CA GLY A 135 4.08 6.58 -15.69
C GLY A 135 5.17 5.85 -14.89
N THR A 136 5.85 6.51 -13.94
CA THR A 136 6.80 5.85 -13.04
C THR A 136 6.08 4.83 -12.16
N ALA A 137 6.61 3.60 -12.08
CA ALA A 137 6.04 2.58 -11.22
C ALA A 137 6.59 2.70 -9.79
N VAL A 138 5.68 2.65 -8.81
CA VAL A 138 5.99 2.71 -7.38
C VAL A 138 5.31 1.56 -6.64
N LEU A 139 6.03 0.91 -5.72
CA LEU A 139 5.50 -0.19 -4.92
C LEU A 139 4.71 0.35 -3.73
N THR A 140 3.62 -0.32 -3.38
CA THR A 140 2.74 -0.01 -2.24
C THR A 140 2.40 -1.28 -1.46
N ASP A 141 1.63 -1.14 -0.37
CA ASP A 141 1.15 -2.26 0.46
C ASP A 141 2.28 -3.02 1.19
N PHE A 142 3.10 -2.28 1.92
CA PHE A 142 4.22 -2.82 2.71
C PHE A 142 3.79 -3.50 4.02
N GLY A 143 2.49 -3.55 4.35
CA GLY A 143 1.97 -4.06 5.62
C GLY A 143 2.25 -5.54 5.90
N ILE A 144 2.63 -6.31 4.86
CA ILE A 144 3.09 -7.70 4.97
C ILE A 144 4.62 -7.78 4.95
N SER A 145 5.30 -6.64 4.76
CA SER A 145 6.76 -6.57 4.69
C SER A 145 7.37 -7.04 6.01
N GLY A 146 8.04 -8.18 6.00
CA GLY A 146 8.73 -8.70 7.17
C GLY A 146 10.20 -8.28 7.19
N ASP A 147 10.79 -8.19 8.40
CA ASP A 147 12.23 -8.16 8.54
C ASP A 147 12.85 -9.43 7.95
N ARG A 148 13.95 -9.28 7.21
CA ARG A 148 14.73 -10.40 6.65
C ARG A 148 15.11 -11.44 7.71
N ASN A 149 15.23 -11.03 8.96
CA ASN A 149 15.69 -11.85 10.10
C ASN A 149 14.56 -12.51 10.89
N LYS A 150 13.29 -12.12 10.72
CA LYS A 150 12.18 -12.83 11.32
C LYS A 150 11.77 -13.99 10.43
N ARG A 151 12.28 -15.18 10.72
CA ARG A 151 11.88 -16.43 10.09
C ARG A 151 10.36 -16.67 10.31
N MET A 152 9.68 -16.91 9.24
CA MET A 152 8.46 -17.67 8.90
C MET A 152 7.56 -18.28 10.01
N THR A 153 7.55 -17.77 11.24
CA THR A 153 6.71 -18.32 12.32
C THR A 153 5.28 -17.74 12.34
N GLU A 154 5.01 -16.72 11.53
CA GLU A 154 3.70 -16.03 11.53
C GLU A 154 2.73 -16.53 10.44
N ARG A 155 3.00 -17.67 9.80
CA ARG A 155 2.13 -18.24 8.76
C ARG A 155 0.75 -18.68 9.27
N ASN A 156 0.53 -18.82 10.59
CA ASN A 156 -0.64 -19.47 11.14
C ASN A 156 -1.73 -18.54 11.70
N ILE A 157 -1.54 -17.22 11.74
CA ILE A 157 -2.60 -16.32 12.24
C ILE A 157 -3.61 -15.95 11.15
N PHE A 158 -3.23 -16.06 9.87
CA PHE A 158 -4.11 -15.79 8.72
C PHE A 158 -4.10 -16.94 7.71
N GLY A 159 -4.24 -18.18 8.19
CA GLY A 159 -4.13 -19.43 7.45
C GLY A 159 -5.19 -19.70 6.36
N LYS A 160 -5.66 -18.67 5.65
CA LYS A 160 -6.35 -18.86 4.36
C LYS A 160 -5.81 -17.83 3.37
N PRO A 161 -5.41 -18.26 2.15
CA PRO A 161 -5.16 -17.31 1.08
C PRO A 161 -6.47 -16.54 0.86
N TYR A 162 -6.40 -15.22 0.74
CA TYR A 162 -7.53 -14.42 0.28
C TYR A 162 -8.01 -15.00 -1.04
N GLN A 163 -9.20 -15.58 -1.06
CA GLN A 163 -9.90 -15.83 -2.31
C GLN A 163 -10.29 -14.46 -2.85
N ILE A 164 -9.53 -14.00 -3.83
CA ILE A 164 -9.96 -12.90 -4.70
C ILE A 164 -11.14 -13.47 -5.46
N PHE A 165 -12.36 -13.05 -5.11
CA PHE A 165 -13.51 -13.24 -5.97
C PHE A 165 -13.34 -12.27 -7.15
N GLY A 166 -12.54 -12.67 -8.11
CA GLY A 166 -12.55 -12.17 -9.47
C GLY A 166 -13.39 -13.13 -10.29
N THR A 167 -14.62 -12.76 -10.57
CA THR A 167 -15.46 -13.43 -11.56
C THR A 167 -14.78 -13.27 -12.92
N TYR A 168 -14.18 -14.34 -13.41
CA TYR A 168 -13.94 -14.48 -14.84
C TYR A 168 -15.26 -14.95 -15.46
N ALA A 169 -15.95 -14.09 -16.17
CA ALA A 169 -16.91 -14.42 -17.21
C ALA A 169 -16.29 -14.08 -18.55
#